data_b9dbb69a0fc33f5b591d8ee877ef9874
#
_entry.id   b9dbb69a0fc33f5b591d8ee877ef9874
#
_cell.length_a   1.000
_cell.length_b   1.000
_cell.length_c   1.000
_cell.angle_alpha   90.00
_cell.angle_beta   90.00
_cell.angle_gamma   90.00
#
_symmetry.space_group_name_H-M   'P 1'
#
loop_
_entity.id
_entity.type
_entity.pdbx_description
1 polymer ?
#
loop_
_entity_poly.entity_id
_entity_poly.type
_entity_poly.pdbx_seq_one_letter_code
_entity_poly.pdbx_strand_id
1 'polypeptide(L)'
;MLDQATIDSLRHNDVAPAGHLIDGVSDTGGAGEQIEVISPIDGNRLTTLADGDEAIVARAVAVARAAFEDGRWSKMAPAARKAVMHRWADLVQANAAELAVLRTASSAALA
;
A
#
# COMPACT_ATOMS: atom_id res chain seq x y z
N MET A 1 -19.47 7.63 -11.00
CA MET A 1 -18.43 8.10 -11.95
C MET A 1 -17.75 9.27 -11.28
N LEU A 2 -16.41 9.30 -11.23
CA LEU A 2 -15.68 10.45 -10.69
C LEU A 2 -15.83 11.62 -11.66
N ASP A 3 -16.18 12.79 -11.15
CA ASP A 3 -16.16 14.02 -11.94
C ASP A 3 -14.73 14.59 -12.01
N GLN A 4 -14.50 15.48 -12.98
CA GLN A 4 -13.19 16.06 -13.22
C GLN A 4 -12.69 16.87 -12.01
N ALA A 5 -13.57 17.58 -11.32
CA ALA A 5 -13.20 18.39 -10.17
C ALA A 5 -12.69 17.52 -9.00
N THR A 6 -13.32 16.38 -8.76
CA THR A 6 -12.85 15.40 -7.76
C THR A 6 -11.48 14.82 -8.15
N ILE A 7 -11.28 14.49 -9.43
CA ILE A 7 -9.99 13.99 -9.93
C ILE A 7 -8.89 15.03 -9.72
N ASP A 8 -9.16 16.28 -10.10
CA ASP A 8 -8.19 17.37 -9.98
C ASP A 8 -7.87 17.68 -8.51
N SER A 9 -8.86 17.63 -7.63
CA SER A 9 -8.65 17.79 -6.18
C SER A 9 -7.75 16.68 -5.62
N LEU A 10 -8.03 15.43 -5.96
CA LEU A 10 -7.26 14.28 -5.47
C LEU A 10 -5.82 14.25 -6.01
N ARG A 11 -5.58 14.76 -7.23
CA ARG A 11 -4.24 14.88 -7.82
C ARG A 11 -3.34 15.87 -7.08
N HIS A 12 -3.92 16.87 -6.42
CA HIS A 12 -3.18 17.88 -5.68
C HIS A 12 -2.97 17.50 -4.20
N ASN A 13 -3.50 16.36 -3.77
CA ASN A 13 -3.27 15.88 -2.41
C ASN A 13 -1.82 15.40 -2.25
N ASP A 14 -1.18 15.83 -1.19
CA ASP A 14 0.13 15.32 -0.81
C ASP A 14 0.02 13.83 -0.44
N VAL A 15 0.87 13.03 -1.06
CA VAL A 15 0.99 11.61 -0.75
C VAL A 15 2.06 11.44 0.33
N ALA A 16 1.66 11.03 1.52
CA ALA A 16 2.59 10.82 2.62
C ALA A 16 3.65 9.77 2.26
N PRO A 17 4.90 9.94 2.75
CA PRO A 17 5.92 8.92 2.61
C PRO A 17 5.46 7.56 3.14
N ALA A 18 5.72 6.50 2.40
CA ALA A 18 5.33 5.15 2.77
C ALA A 18 6.53 4.34 3.26
N GLY A 19 6.31 3.63 4.36
CA GLY A 19 7.25 2.68 4.94
C GLY A 19 6.87 1.23 4.64
N HIS A 20 7.59 0.32 5.29
CA HIS A 20 7.31 -1.10 5.26
C HIS A 20 6.14 -1.43 6.19
N LEU A 21 5.14 -2.15 5.70
CA LEU A 21 4.07 -2.68 6.56
C LEU A 21 4.44 -4.09 7.01
N ILE A 22 4.88 -4.22 8.25
CA ILE A 22 5.30 -5.50 8.84
C ILE A 22 4.56 -5.71 10.14
N ASP A 23 3.89 -6.84 10.29
CA ASP A 23 3.05 -7.19 11.46
C ASP A 23 1.97 -6.13 11.80
N GLY A 24 1.40 -5.52 10.77
CA GLY A 24 0.37 -4.48 10.94
C GLY A 24 0.92 -3.11 11.36
N VAL A 25 2.23 -2.96 11.48
CA VAL A 25 2.89 -1.70 11.83
C VAL A 25 3.58 -1.12 10.60
N SER A 26 3.32 0.16 10.34
CA SER A 26 4.05 0.91 9.31
C SER A 26 5.36 1.43 9.89
N ASP A 27 6.45 1.04 9.28
CA ASP A 27 7.81 1.37 9.68
C ASP A 27 8.50 2.14 8.54
N THR A 28 8.69 3.43 8.73
CA THR A 28 9.42 4.30 7.80
C THR A 28 10.91 4.36 8.11
N GLY A 29 11.34 3.67 9.19
CA GLY A 29 12.73 3.56 9.60
C GLY A 29 13.47 2.44 8.89
N GLY A 30 14.76 2.54 8.92
CA GLY A 30 15.75 1.63 8.34
C GLY A 30 16.98 2.44 7.98
N ALA A 31 18.10 1.78 7.88
CA ALA A 31 19.34 2.39 7.39
C ALA A 31 19.34 2.56 5.86
N GLY A 32 18.25 2.12 5.21
CA GLY A 32 18.09 2.18 3.76
C GLY A 32 17.83 3.59 3.25
N GLU A 33 18.20 3.81 2.00
CA GLU A 33 17.90 5.03 1.27
C GLU A 33 16.39 5.14 1.02
N GLN A 34 15.93 6.36 0.74
CA GLN A 34 14.54 6.56 0.30
C GLN A 34 14.48 6.50 -1.23
N ILE A 35 13.51 5.76 -1.73
CA ILE A 35 13.23 5.67 -3.16
C ILE A 35 12.23 6.76 -3.52
N GLU A 36 12.58 7.65 -4.44
CA GLU A 36 11.66 8.65 -4.94
C GLU A 36 10.66 8.01 -5.92
N VAL A 37 9.38 8.32 -5.71
CA VAL A 37 8.29 7.95 -6.63
C VAL A 37 8.00 9.15 -7.51
N ILE A 38 8.28 9.03 -8.79
CA ILE A 38 8.10 10.08 -9.78
C ILE A 38 6.82 9.82 -10.57
N SER A 39 6.01 10.86 -10.73
CA SER A 39 4.82 10.80 -11.56
C SER A 39 5.19 10.66 -13.04
N PRO A 40 4.71 9.64 -13.74
CA PRO A 40 4.94 9.50 -15.17
C PRO A 40 4.15 10.48 -16.03
N ILE A 41 3.20 11.21 -15.43
CA ILE A 41 2.34 12.16 -16.14
C ILE A 41 3.06 13.50 -16.35
N ASP A 42 3.73 13.99 -15.31
CA ASP A 42 4.32 15.34 -15.31
C ASP A 42 5.78 15.38 -14.85
N GLY A 43 6.35 14.22 -14.46
CA GLY A 43 7.74 14.12 -14.01
C GLY A 43 7.97 14.68 -12.61
N ASN A 44 6.94 15.08 -11.89
CA ASN A 44 7.09 15.58 -10.53
C ASN A 44 7.23 14.44 -9.51
N ARG A 45 7.91 14.72 -8.39
CA ARG A 45 7.99 13.80 -7.28
C ARG A 45 6.63 13.72 -6.57
N LEU A 46 6.07 12.52 -6.48
CA LEU A 46 4.81 12.25 -5.77
C LEU A 46 5.04 12.01 -4.28
N THR A 47 6.00 11.17 -3.95
CA THR A 47 6.28 10.76 -2.57
C THR A 47 7.64 10.06 -2.49
N THR A 48 7.98 9.54 -1.33
CA THR A 48 9.12 8.65 -1.14
C THR A 48 8.69 7.33 -0.50
N LEU A 49 9.41 6.26 -0.81
CA LEU A 49 9.27 4.95 -0.18
C LEU A 49 10.53 4.62 0.60
N ALA A 50 10.39 3.97 1.74
CA ALA A 50 11.54 3.43 2.45
C ALA A 50 12.14 2.26 1.64
N ASP A 51 13.46 2.27 1.43
CA ASP A 51 14.16 1.11 0.87
C ASP A 51 14.42 0.08 1.97
N GLY A 52 14.20 -1.19 1.64
CA GLY A 52 14.35 -2.31 2.59
C GLY A 52 15.77 -2.86 2.58
N ASP A 53 16.48 -2.72 3.68
CA ASP A 53 17.74 -3.40 3.90
C ASP A 53 17.54 -4.89 4.23
N GLU A 54 18.65 -5.62 4.34
CA GLU A 54 18.64 -7.06 4.66
C GLU A 54 17.92 -7.36 6.00
N ALA A 55 18.07 -6.49 6.99
CA ALA A 55 17.45 -6.67 8.30
C ALA A 55 15.91 -6.53 8.23
N ILE A 56 15.43 -5.56 7.46
CA ILE A 56 13.99 -5.37 7.21
C ILE A 56 13.41 -6.59 6.48
N VAL A 57 14.10 -7.08 5.45
CA VAL A 57 13.66 -8.27 4.70
C VAL A 57 13.65 -9.50 5.60
N ALA A 58 14.69 -9.73 6.39
CA ALA A 58 14.75 -10.84 7.33
C ALA A 58 13.62 -10.77 8.36
N ARG A 59 13.33 -9.60 8.91
CA ARG A 59 12.22 -9.39 9.84
C ARG A 59 10.87 -9.67 9.18
N ALA A 60 10.64 -9.18 7.97
CA ALA A 60 9.40 -9.41 7.24
C ALA A 60 9.16 -10.91 6.99
N VAL A 61 10.20 -11.64 6.58
CA VAL A 61 10.13 -13.09 6.37
C VAL A 61 9.85 -13.83 7.68
N ALA A 62 10.53 -13.46 8.77
CA ALA A 62 10.32 -14.09 10.08
C ALA A 62 8.89 -13.90 10.59
N VAL A 63 8.35 -12.68 10.48
CA VAL A 63 6.97 -12.37 10.87
C VAL A 63 5.95 -13.11 10.00
N ALA A 64 6.15 -13.15 8.69
CA ALA A 64 5.28 -13.89 7.78
C ALA A 64 5.29 -15.39 8.09
N ARG A 65 6.46 -15.96 8.38
CA ARG A 65 6.60 -17.36 8.79
C ARG A 65 5.86 -17.64 10.10
N ALA A 66 6.05 -16.80 11.12
CA ALA A 66 5.36 -16.94 12.39
C ALA A 66 3.83 -16.86 12.24
N ALA A 67 3.33 -15.93 11.43
CA ALA A 67 1.91 -15.80 11.15
C ALA A 67 1.31 -17.00 10.40
N PHE A 68 2.10 -17.67 9.57
CA PHE A 68 1.70 -18.93 8.92
C PHE A 68 1.66 -20.10 9.91
N GLU A 69 2.70 -20.24 10.75
CA GLU A 69 2.86 -21.38 11.67
C GLU A 69 1.86 -21.33 12.83
N ASP A 70 1.54 -20.15 13.37
CA ASP A 70 0.52 -20.01 14.43
C ASP A 70 -0.91 -20.32 13.93
N GLY A 71 -1.10 -20.21 12.62
CA GLY A 71 -2.35 -20.59 11.99
C GLY A 71 -3.47 -19.55 12.09
N ARG A 72 -3.13 -18.32 12.50
CA ARG A 72 -4.13 -17.21 12.64
C ARG A 72 -5.00 -17.01 11.40
N TRP A 73 -4.49 -17.36 10.23
CA TRP A 73 -5.23 -17.33 8.97
C TRP A 73 -5.51 -18.73 8.42
N SER A 74 -4.49 -19.59 8.34
CA SER A 74 -4.59 -20.91 7.69
C SER A 74 -5.54 -21.86 8.40
N LYS A 75 -5.64 -21.76 9.74
CA LYS A 75 -6.55 -22.56 10.56
C LYS A 75 -7.90 -21.90 10.85
N MET A 76 -8.10 -20.67 10.36
CA MET A 76 -9.36 -19.95 10.51
C MET A 76 -10.47 -20.64 9.70
N ALA A 77 -11.67 -20.73 10.25
CA ALA A 77 -12.84 -21.28 9.56
C ALA A 77 -13.11 -20.53 8.23
N PRO A 78 -13.49 -21.22 7.15
CA PRO A 78 -13.74 -20.58 5.86
C PRO A 78 -14.72 -19.41 5.91
N ALA A 79 -15.76 -19.50 6.71
CA ALA A 79 -16.74 -18.42 6.89
C ALA A 79 -16.10 -17.16 7.53
N ALA A 80 -15.21 -17.34 8.49
CA ALA A 80 -14.50 -16.23 9.13
C ALA A 80 -13.51 -15.57 8.15
N ARG A 81 -12.76 -16.35 7.37
CA ARG A 81 -11.91 -15.81 6.30
C ARG A 81 -12.71 -15.03 5.27
N LYS A 82 -13.86 -15.56 4.86
CA LYS A 82 -14.78 -14.86 3.95
C LYS A 82 -15.21 -13.51 4.52
N ALA A 83 -15.57 -13.45 5.80
CA ALA A 83 -15.96 -12.19 6.45
C ALA A 83 -14.84 -11.15 6.45
N VAL A 84 -13.59 -11.56 6.69
CA VAL A 84 -12.42 -10.65 6.59
C VAL A 84 -12.24 -10.12 5.17
N MET A 85 -12.34 -11.00 4.16
CA MET A 85 -12.21 -10.60 2.75
C MET A 85 -13.32 -9.65 2.30
N HIS A 86 -14.56 -9.86 2.76
CA HIS A 86 -15.66 -8.92 2.47
C HIS A 86 -15.39 -7.55 3.09
N ARG A 87 -14.97 -7.49 4.36
CA ARG A 87 -14.62 -6.22 5.00
C ARG A 87 -13.50 -5.49 4.24
N TRP A 88 -12.50 -6.22 3.77
CA TRP A 88 -11.44 -5.62 2.95
C TRP A 88 -11.98 -5.07 1.63
N ALA A 89 -12.85 -5.81 0.94
CA ALA A 89 -13.51 -5.34 -0.28
C ALA A 89 -14.35 -4.08 -0.04
N ASP A 90 -15.08 -4.01 1.07
CA ASP A 90 -15.86 -2.82 1.45
C ASP A 90 -14.94 -1.60 1.67
N LEU A 91 -13.78 -1.79 2.30
CA LEU A 91 -12.79 -0.72 2.48
C LEU A 91 -12.20 -0.25 1.16
N VAL A 92 -11.88 -1.16 0.25
CA VAL A 92 -11.41 -0.81 -1.11
C VAL A 92 -12.49 -0.01 -1.85
N GLN A 93 -13.75 -0.42 -1.74
CA GLN A 93 -14.86 0.27 -2.39
C GLN A 93 -15.10 1.66 -1.79
N ALA A 94 -15.00 1.80 -0.47
CA ALA A 94 -15.13 3.09 0.21
C ALA A 94 -14.04 4.09 -0.18
N ASN A 95 -12.84 3.62 -0.52
CA ASN A 95 -11.69 4.45 -0.90
C ASN A 95 -11.38 4.39 -2.42
N ALA A 96 -12.31 3.92 -3.24
CA ALA A 96 -12.07 3.62 -4.65
C ALA A 96 -11.58 4.84 -5.45
N ALA A 97 -12.08 6.04 -5.16
CA ALA A 97 -11.69 7.27 -5.85
C ALA A 97 -10.21 7.60 -5.62
N GLU A 98 -9.79 7.63 -4.37
CA GLU A 98 -8.41 7.90 -3.97
C GLU A 98 -7.44 6.86 -4.52
N LEU A 99 -7.79 5.59 -4.38
CA LEU A 99 -6.99 4.47 -4.90
C LEU A 99 -6.83 4.54 -6.43
N ALA A 100 -7.88 4.91 -7.16
CA ALA A 100 -7.82 5.05 -8.61
C ALA A 100 -6.90 6.18 -9.05
N VAL A 101 -6.95 7.33 -8.37
CA VAL A 101 -6.09 8.48 -8.69
C VAL A 101 -4.64 8.19 -8.34
N LEU A 102 -4.36 7.63 -7.16
CA LEU A 102 -3.01 7.24 -6.75
C LEU A 102 -2.38 6.22 -7.71
N ARG A 103 -3.15 5.23 -8.14
CA ARG A 103 -2.67 4.25 -9.12
C ARG A 103 -2.33 4.90 -10.46
N THR A 104 -3.16 5.83 -10.94
CA THR A 104 -2.91 6.51 -12.21
C THR A 104 -1.70 7.43 -12.10
N ALA A 105 -1.52 8.09 -10.96
CA ALA A 105 -0.39 8.98 -10.72
C ALA A 105 0.94 8.23 -10.55
N SER A 106 0.93 6.99 -10.06
CA SER A 106 2.12 6.19 -9.79
C SER A 106 2.47 5.15 -10.85
N SER A 107 1.57 4.88 -11.80
CA SER A 107 1.82 3.92 -12.89
C SER A 107 1.92 4.65 -14.22
N ALA A 108 2.96 4.30 -15.01
CA ALA A 108 2.99 4.72 -16.40
C ALA A 108 1.68 4.29 -17.07
N ALA A 109 0.97 5.24 -17.64
CA ALA A 109 -0.16 4.91 -18.48
C ALA A 109 0.35 3.94 -19.56
N LEU A 110 -0.22 2.75 -19.57
CA LEU A 110 -0.08 1.88 -20.73
C LEU A 110 -0.79 2.63 -21.87
N ALA A 111 -0.03 3.37 -22.62
CA ALA A 111 -0.46 3.95 -23.87
C ALA A 111 -0.59 2.85 -24.93
#